data_ff76d546e92ec3043fa428958b3732de
#
_entry.id   ff76d546e92ec3043fa428958b3732de
#
_cell.length_a   1.000
_cell.length_b   1.000
_cell.length_c   1.000
_cell.angle_alpha   90.00
_cell.angle_beta   90.00
_cell.angle_gamma   90.00
#
_symmetry.space_group_name_H-M   'P 1'
#
loop_
_entity.id
_entity.type
_entity.pdbx_description
1 polymer ?
#
loop_
_entity_poly.entity_id
_entity_poly.type
_entity_poly.pdbx_seq_one_letter_code
_entity_poly.pdbx_strand_id
1 'polypeptide(L)'
;MYCGIWRKIAERYKNDPVILGYELFNEPIAPYFPNMEELNGKLEDIYKKGVAAIREVDTNHIILLGGAQWNGNFKPFTDSKFDDKIMYTCHRYGGDPTKEAIQSIIDFRDKVNLPMYMGEIGHNTDEWQAAFCQTMRDNNIGYTFWPYKKMDGSSFVGITPPENWANIVYFSEAPRASYKEVRDARPDQVMARKAMMDFIEACKLKNCVVQEGYIQSLGMK
;
A
#
# COMPACT_ATOMS: atom_id res chain seq x y z
N MET A 1 -14.74 0.38 -18.19
CA MET A 1 -14.90 1.04 -16.88
C MET A 1 -13.55 1.53 -16.31
N TYR A 2 -12.54 0.70 -16.12
CA TYR A 2 -11.20 1.05 -15.58
C TYR A 2 -10.57 2.27 -16.27
N CYS A 3 -10.36 2.22 -17.59
CA CYS A 3 -9.77 3.35 -18.34
C CYS A 3 -10.57 4.65 -18.21
N GLY A 4 -11.91 4.56 -18.21
CA GLY A 4 -12.76 5.74 -18.07
C GLY A 4 -12.68 6.40 -16.68
N ILE A 5 -12.43 5.61 -15.62
CA ILE A 5 -12.20 6.13 -14.26
C ILE A 5 -10.87 6.89 -14.24
N TRP A 6 -9.78 6.27 -14.72
CA TRP A 6 -8.46 6.90 -14.73
C TRP A 6 -8.41 8.15 -15.59
N ARG A 7 -9.07 8.14 -16.76
CA ARG A 7 -9.19 9.34 -17.60
C ARG A 7 -9.85 10.49 -16.84
N LYS A 8 -10.93 10.22 -16.11
CA LYS A 8 -11.63 11.26 -15.29
C LYS A 8 -10.79 11.77 -14.14
N ILE A 9 -10.05 10.89 -13.46
CA ILE A 9 -9.12 11.28 -12.40
C ILE A 9 -8.04 12.19 -12.99
N ALA A 10 -7.40 11.77 -14.07
CA ALA A 10 -6.37 12.55 -14.72
C ALA A 10 -6.89 13.90 -15.25
N GLU A 11 -8.06 13.94 -15.87
CA GLU A 11 -8.70 15.18 -16.32
C GLU A 11 -8.90 16.19 -15.18
N ARG A 12 -9.24 15.70 -13.99
CA ARG A 12 -9.43 16.55 -12.82
C ARG A 12 -8.13 17.12 -12.29
N TYR A 13 -7.07 16.33 -12.27
CA TYR A 13 -5.82 16.66 -11.56
C TYR A 13 -4.65 17.08 -12.47
N LYS A 14 -4.82 17.05 -13.79
CA LYS A 14 -3.76 17.32 -14.78
C LYS A 14 -2.99 18.64 -14.61
N ASN A 15 -3.58 19.61 -13.91
CA ASN A 15 -2.99 20.92 -13.66
C ASN A 15 -2.60 21.12 -12.18
N ASP A 16 -2.70 20.10 -11.35
CA ASP A 16 -2.41 20.18 -9.92
C ASP A 16 -0.94 19.82 -9.66
N PRO A 17 -0.05 20.78 -9.38
CA PRO A 17 1.38 20.54 -9.20
C PRO A 17 1.71 19.81 -7.89
N VAL A 18 0.76 19.62 -7.00
CA VAL A 18 0.94 18.85 -5.75
C VAL A 18 0.86 17.34 -6.01
N ILE A 19 0.19 16.92 -7.08
CA ILE A 19 0.09 15.52 -7.47
C ILE A 19 1.39 15.09 -8.17
N LEU A 20 2.10 14.12 -7.61
CA LEU A 20 3.29 13.53 -8.22
C LEU A 20 2.92 12.68 -9.45
N GLY A 21 1.90 11.84 -9.31
CA GLY A 21 1.50 10.90 -10.35
C GLY A 21 0.30 10.04 -9.96
N TYR A 22 -0.02 9.07 -10.81
CA TYR A 22 -1.14 8.15 -10.67
C TYR A 22 -0.64 6.72 -10.55
N GLU A 23 -0.92 6.08 -9.43
CA GLU A 23 -0.65 4.65 -9.22
C GLU A 23 -1.87 3.83 -9.64
N LEU A 24 -1.72 3.02 -10.68
CA LEU A 24 -2.85 2.44 -11.40
C LEU A 24 -3.52 1.26 -10.70
N PHE A 25 -2.75 0.41 -10.04
CA PHE A 25 -3.23 -0.70 -9.22
C PHE A 25 -2.43 -0.81 -7.93
N ASN A 26 -3.12 -0.95 -6.82
CA ASN A 26 -2.52 -1.41 -5.58
C ASN A 26 -2.44 -2.94 -5.60
N GLU A 27 -1.22 -3.48 -5.48
CA GLU A 27 -0.94 -4.91 -5.26
C GLU A 27 -1.69 -5.89 -6.20
N PRO A 28 -1.58 -5.72 -7.53
CA PRO A 28 -2.31 -6.57 -8.45
C PRO A 28 -1.86 -8.03 -8.36
N ILE A 29 -2.80 -8.93 -8.54
CA ILE A 29 -2.60 -10.38 -8.66
C ILE A 29 -1.96 -11.00 -7.41
N ALA A 30 -2.80 -11.38 -6.44
CA ALA A 30 -2.34 -12.07 -5.25
C ALA A 30 -1.72 -13.45 -5.59
N PRO A 31 -0.64 -13.86 -4.87
CA PRO A 31 0.09 -15.09 -5.17
C PRO A 31 -0.72 -16.38 -4.97
N TYR A 32 -1.85 -16.30 -4.29
CA TYR A 32 -2.75 -17.45 -4.05
C TYR A 32 -3.87 -17.60 -5.11
N PHE A 33 -3.89 -16.76 -6.16
CA PHE A 33 -4.87 -16.94 -7.23
C PHE A 33 -4.55 -18.18 -8.06
N PRO A 34 -5.52 -19.08 -8.31
CA PRO A 34 -5.28 -20.32 -9.04
C PRO A 34 -4.89 -20.11 -10.51
N ASN A 35 -5.25 -18.97 -11.08
CA ASN A 35 -4.93 -18.55 -12.45
C ASN A 35 -3.90 -17.42 -12.52
N MET A 36 -3.00 -17.36 -11.54
CA MET A 36 -1.99 -16.32 -11.38
C MET A 36 -1.16 -16.08 -12.67
N GLU A 37 -0.68 -17.15 -13.31
CA GLU A 37 0.15 -17.04 -14.53
C GLU A 37 -0.64 -16.47 -15.71
N GLU A 38 -1.90 -16.84 -15.87
CA GLU A 38 -2.78 -16.24 -16.89
C GLU A 38 -2.98 -14.74 -16.64
N LEU A 39 -3.18 -14.34 -15.39
CA LEU A 39 -3.35 -12.94 -15.01
C LEU A 39 -2.06 -12.14 -15.19
N ASN A 40 -0.91 -12.73 -14.85
CA ASN A 40 0.40 -12.13 -15.09
C ASN A 40 0.58 -11.75 -16.57
N GLY A 41 0.20 -12.63 -17.49
CA GLY A 41 0.27 -12.37 -18.93
C GLY A 41 -0.63 -11.22 -19.43
N LYS A 42 -1.57 -10.75 -18.61
CA LYS A 42 -2.50 -9.65 -18.96
C LYS A 42 -2.16 -8.32 -18.28
N LEU A 43 -1.25 -8.33 -17.31
CA LEU A 43 -0.99 -7.15 -16.45
C LEU A 43 -0.44 -5.98 -17.24
N GLU A 44 0.56 -6.21 -18.07
CA GLU A 44 1.19 -5.15 -18.86
C GLU A 44 0.19 -4.52 -19.86
N ASP A 45 -0.65 -5.34 -20.51
CA ASP A 45 -1.63 -4.85 -21.47
C ASP A 45 -2.70 -3.97 -20.83
N ILE A 46 -3.15 -4.30 -19.61
CA ILE A 46 -4.14 -3.46 -18.92
C ILE A 46 -3.51 -2.16 -18.43
N TYR A 47 -2.24 -2.16 -18.05
CA TYR A 47 -1.50 -0.94 -17.75
C TYR A 47 -1.37 -0.05 -18.98
N LYS A 48 -0.96 -0.59 -20.13
CA LYS A 48 -0.88 0.16 -21.40
C LYS A 48 -2.20 0.84 -21.74
N LYS A 49 -3.32 0.14 -21.57
CA LYS A 49 -4.67 0.72 -21.81
C LYS A 49 -5.01 1.84 -20.82
N GLY A 50 -4.64 1.68 -19.54
CA GLY A 50 -4.83 2.71 -18.52
C GLY A 50 -4.01 3.96 -18.80
N VAL A 51 -2.73 3.78 -19.11
CA VAL A 51 -1.80 4.85 -19.48
C VAL A 51 -2.30 5.60 -20.72
N ALA A 52 -2.68 4.90 -21.79
CA ALA A 52 -3.22 5.53 -22.99
C ALA A 52 -4.44 6.42 -22.70
N ALA A 53 -5.36 5.93 -21.86
CA ALA A 53 -6.55 6.71 -21.47
C ALA A 53 -6.21 7.96 -20.62
N ILE A 54 -5.19 7.89 -19.77
CA ILE A 54 -4.69 9.04 -19.02
C ILE A 54 -4.03 10.04 -19.96
N ARG A 55 -3.19 9.58 -20.90
CA ARG A 55 -2.45 10.43 -21.82
C ARG A 55 -3.33 11.19 -22.82
N GLU A 56 -4.60 10.77 -23.01
CA GLU A 56 -5.59 11.58 -23.73
C GLU A 56 -5.83 12.96 -23.10
N VAL A 57 -5.64 13.10 -21.81
CA VAL A 57 -5.99 14.31 -21.05
C VAL A 57 -4.85 14.89 -20.21
N ASP A 58 -3.84 14.07 -19.88
CA ASP A 58 -2.71 14.46 -19.03
C ASP A 58 -1.39 13.86 -19.55
N THR A 59 -0.53 14.72 -20.04
CA THR A 59 0.82 14.37 -20.53
C THR A 59 1.93 14.72 -19.54
N ASN A 60 1.60 15.23 -18.35
CA ASN A 60 2.56 15.77 -17.41
C ASN A 60 2.89 14.83 -16.25
N HIS A 61 1.86 14.25 -15.62
CA HIS A 61 2.05 13.45 -14.41
C HIS A 61 2.73 12.11 -14.69
N ILE A 62 3.47 11.64 -13.68
CA ILE A 62 4.10 10.31 -13.69
C ILE A 62 3.02 9.24 -13.54
N ILE A 63 3.21 8.11 -14.20
CA ILE A 63 2.38 6.92 -13.99
C ILE A 63 3.19 5.90 -13.20
N LEU A 64 2.66 5.48 -12.05
CA LEU A 64 3.26 4.45 -11.22
C LEU A 64 2.62 3.09 -11.53
N LEU A 65 3.47 2.10 -11.78
CA LEU A 65 3.06 0.75 -12.15
C LEU A 65 3.57 -0.26 -11.14
N GLY A 66 2.65 -0.90 -10.43
CA GLY A 66 2.97 -1.95 -9.47
C GLY A 66 3.32 -3.28 -10.13
N GLY A 67 4.28 -4.00 -9.58
CA GLY A 67 4.55 -5.39 -9.96
C GLY A 67 3.37 -6.32 -9.64
N ALA A 68 3.33 -7.49 -10.24
CA ALA A 68 2.41 -8.54 -9.82
C ALA A 68 2.77 -9.08 -8.42
N GLN A 69 1.93 -9.96 -7.87
CA GLN A 69 2.11 -10.58 -6.54
C GLN A 69 2.48 -9.54 -5.47
N TRP A 70 1.48 -8.67 -5.17
CA TRP A 70 1.62 -7.62 -4.14
C TRP A 70 2.77 -6.63 -4.43
N ASN A 71 2.88 -6.19 -5.69
CA ASN A 71 3.93 -5.29 -6.16
C ASN A 71 5.37 -5.87 -6.00
N GLY A 72 5.52 -7.19 -5.87
CA GLY A 72 6.82 -7.84 -5.67
C GLY A 72 7.43 -8.47 -6.93
N ASN A 73 6.67 -8.70 -7.99
CA ASN A 73 7.10 -9.44 -9.16
C ASN A 73 6.99 -8.62 -10.46
N PHE A 74 8.14 -8.30 -11.06
CA PHE A 74 8.25 -7.51 -12.30
C PHE A 74 8.48 -8.37 -13.55
N LYS A 75 8.52 -9.71 -13.45
CA LYS A 75 8.68 -10.62 -14.60
C LYS A 75 7.59 -10.47 -15.68
N PRO A 76 6.33 -10.10 -15.34
CA PRO A 76 5.30 -9.89 -16.35
C PRO A 76 5.57 -8.75 -17.33
N PHE A 77 6.49 -7.84 -17.03
CA PHE A 77 6.79 -6.69 -17.89
C PHE A 77 7.81 -7.08 -18.97
N THR A 78 7.38 -7.09 -20.23
CA THR A 78 8.19 -7.44 -21.41
C THR A 78 8.55 -6.21 -22.26
N ASP A 79 7.61 -5.29 -22.43
CA ASP A 79 7.78 -3.98 -23.05
C ASP A 79 7.61 -2.89 -21.96
N SER A 80 8.58 -2.83 -21.09
CA SER A 80 8.51 -2.07 -19.85
C SER A 80 8.69 -0.56 -20.00
N LYS A 81 8.93 -0.05 -21.22
CA LYS A 81 9.16 1.37 -21.49
C LYS A 81 8.22 1.90 -22.59
N PHE A 82 6.93 1.75 -22.38
CA PHE A 82 5.89 2.15 -23.33
C PHE A 82 5.35 3.58 -23.15
N ASP A 83 5.89 4.34 -22.17
CA ASP A 83 5.59 5.74 -21.95
C ASP A 83 6.81 6.41 -21.31
N ASP A 84 7.08 7.66 -21.61
CA ASP A 84 8.29 8.37 -21.18
C ASP A 84 8.24 8.82 -19.70
N LYS A 85 7.07 8.79 -19.08
CA LYS A 85 6.84 9.22 -17.68
C LYS A 85 6.28 8.10 -16.81
N ILE A 86 6.91 6.93 -16.89
CA ILE A 86 6.63 5.77 -16.05
C ILE A 86 7.65 5.71 -14.90
N MET A 87 7.16 5.32 -13.73
CA MET A 87 7.94 4.85 -12.59
C MET A 87 7.33 3.54 -12.09
N TYR A 88 8.17 2.57 -11.73
CA TYR A 88 7.69 1.34 -11.13
C TYR A 88 7.61 1.46 -9.62
N THR A 89 6.60 0.81 -9.01
CA THR A 89 6.42 0.78 -7.56
C THR A 89 6.42 -0.66 -7.05
N CYS A 90 7.07 -0.86 -5.89
CA CYS A 90 7.12 -2.14 -5.20
C CYS A 90 6.75 -1.95 -3.73
N HIS A 91 6.36 -3.05 -3.06
CA HIS A 91 5.99 -3.08 -1.64
C HIS A 91 6.82 -4.12 -0.90
N ARG A 92 7.18 -3.83 0.37
CA ARG A 92 7.90 -4.79 1.19
C ARG A 92 7.71 -4.51 2.68
N TYR A 93 7.29 -5.55 3.41
CA TYR A 93 7.00 -5.48 4.84
C TYR A 93 7.84 -6.42 5.71
N GLY A 94 8.78 -7.17 5.12
CA GLY A 94 9.55 -8.15 5.88
C GLY A 94 10.70 -8.77 5.09
N GLY A 95 11.30 -9.81 5.66
CA GLY A 95 12.54 -10.41 5.18
C GLY A 95 13.76 -9.60 5.59
N ASP A 96 14.94 -9.93 5.10
CA ASP A 96 16.16 -9.22 5.45
C ASP A 96 16.14 -7.79 4.88
N PRO A 97 16.48 -6.77 5.70
CA PRO A 97 16.49 -5.38 5.26
C PRO A 97 17.80 -5.02 4.51
N THR A 98 18.25 -5.88 3.61
CA THR A 98 19.55 -5.77 2.92
C THR A 98 19.39 -5.57 1.42
N LYS A 99 20.46 -5.10 0.77
CA LYS A 99 20.52 -4.92 -0.67
C LYS A 99 20.29 -6.25 -1.42
N GLU A 100 20.85 -7.34 -0.94
CA GLU A 100 20.72 -8.68 -1.53
C GLU A 100 19.26 -9.11 -1.59
N ALA A 101 18.49 -8.79 -0.56
CA ALA A 101 17.07 -9.13 -0.49
C ALA A 101 16.19 -8.35 -1.49
N ILE A 102 16.68 -7.24 -2.04
CA ILE A 102 16.00 -6.44 -3.06
C ILE A 102 16.73 -6.46 -4.41
N GLN A 103 17.73 -7.33 -4.59
CA GLN A 103 18.56 -7.32 -5.78
C GLN A 103 17.74 -7.49 -7.06
N SER A 104 16.71 -8.34 -7.06
CA SER A 104 15.82 -8.51 -8.22
C SER A 104 15.08 -7.25 -8.63
N ILE A 105 14.75 -6.39 -7.66
CA ILE A 105 14.12 -5.08 -7.89
C ILE A 105 15.13 -4.12 -8.52
N ILE A 106 16.36 -4.11 -7.99
CA ILE A 106 17.46 -3.30 -8.52
C ILE A 106 17.79 -3.73 -9.95
N ASP A 107 17.94 -5.04 -10.20
CA ASP A 107 18.24 -5.58 -11.54
C ASP A 107 17.16 -5.22 -12.56
N PHE A 108 15.89 -5.26 -12.15
CA PHE A 108 14.79 -4.85 -13.01
C PHE A 108 14.86 -3.34 -13.31
N ARG A 109 15.03 -2.49 -12.28
CA ARG A 109 15.21 -1.05 -12.44
C ARG A 109 16.31 -0.71 -13.42
N ASP A 110 17.47 -1.33 -13.24
CA ASP A 110 18.66 -1.06 -14.04
C ASP A 110 18.49 -1.57 -15.48
N LYS A 111 17.82 -2.72 -15.66
CA LYS A 111 17.49 -3.27 -16.98
C LYS A 111 16.57 -2.33 -17.76
N VAL A 112 15.51 -1.81 -17.14
CA VAL A 112 14.54 -0.95 -17.83
C VAL A 112 14.98 0.51 -17.90
N ASN A 113 15.98 0.90 -17.08
CA ASN A 113 16.48 2.26 -16.94
C ASN A 113 15.36 3.28 -16.67
N LEU A 114 14.50 2.93 -15.70
CA LEU A 114 13.39 3.76 -15.22
C LEU A 114 13.43 3.84 -13.67
N PRO A 115 12.90 4.90 -13.07
CA PRO A 115 12.86 5.01 -11.62
C PRO A 115 12.07 3.87 -10.97
N MET A 116 12.54 3.44 -9.80
CA MET A 116 11.84 2.52 -8.90
C MET A 116 11.51 3.25 -7.60
N TYR A 117 10.33 2.98 -7.07
CA TYR A 117 9.81 3.55 -5.85
C TYR A 117 9.31 2.45 -4.91
N MET A 118 9.67 2.49 -3.66
CA MET A 118 9.14 1.60 -2.64
C MET A 118 7.86 2.23 -2.07
N GLY A 119 6.73 1.94 -2.70
CA GLY A 119 5.43 2.57 -2.43
C GLY A 119 4.88 2.28 -1.05
N GLU A 120 5.23 1.13 -0.47
CA GLU A 120 4.84 0.77 0.88
C GLU A 120 5.96 0.02 1.60
N ILE A 121 6.29 0.52 2.80
CA ILE A 121 7.14 -0.15 3.81
C ILE A 121 6.52 0.05 5.18
N GLY A 122 7.01 -0.63 6.20
CA GLY A 122 6.58 -0.48 7.58
C GLY A 122 5.94 -1.75 8.10
N HIS A 123 5.01 -1.63 9.02
CA HIS A 123 4.32 -2.76 9.65
C HIS A 123 5.27 -3.83 10.21
N ASN A 124 6.43 -3.37 10.70
CA ASN A 124 7.53 -4.15 11.24
C ASN A 124 8.13 -3.43 12.46
N THR A 125 9.24 -3.92 13.03
CA THR A 125 9.92 -3.22 14.13
C THR A 125 10.62 -1.96 13.65
N ASP A 126 10.83 -1.01 14.55
CA ASP A 126 11.53 0.24 14.25
C ASP A 126 12.97 -0.01 13.77
N GLU A 127 13.66 -1.03 14.32
CA GLU A 127 15.02 -1.40 13.92
C GLU A 127 15.05 -1.93 12.48
N TRP A 128 14.11 -2.84 12.13
CA TRP A 128 13.99 -3.35 10.77
C TRP A 128 13.72 -2.21 9.78
N GLN A 129 12.78 -1.33 10.15
CA GLN A 129 12.38 -0.22 9.30
C GLN A 129 13.52 0.77 9.09
N ALA A 130 14.29 1.10 10.14
CA ALA A 130 15.46 1.98 10.02
C ALA A 130 16.51 1.39 9.08
N ALA A 131 16.83 0.10 9.22
CA ALA A 131 17.78 -0.60 8.37
C ALA A 131 17.28 -0.65 6.91
N PHE A 132 16.00 -0.95 6.70
CA PHE A 132 15.43 -1.03 5.35
C PHE A 132 15.36 0.34 4.66
N CYS A 133 14.96 1.39 5.39
CA CYS A 133 15.01 2.76 4.88
C CYS A 133 16.42 3.20 4.50
N GLN A 134 17.44 2.77 5.28
CA GLN A 134 18.83 3.02 4.91
C GLN A 134 19.21 2.29 3.61
N THR A 135 18.83 1.01 3.48
CA THR A 135 19.03 0.24 2.24
C THR A 135 18.38 0.94 1.02
N MET A 136 17.18 1.52 1.18
CA MET A 136 16.54 2.27 0.09
C MET A 136 17.37 3.52 -0.29
N ARG A 137 17.81 4.30 0.68
CA ARG A 137 18.64 5.50 0.44
C ARG A 137 19.96 5.16 -0.27
N ASP A 138 20.64 4.11 0.19
CA ASP A 138 21.93 3.67 -0.35
C ASP A 138 21.82 3.17 -1.80
N ASN A 139 20.62 2.78 -2.24
CA ASN A 139 20.34 2.31 -3.60
C ASN A 139 19.54 3.30 -4.45
N ASN A 140 19.38 4.57 -4.01
CA ASN A 140 18.63 5.60 -4.70
C ASN A 140 17.17 5.20 -5.02
N ILE A 141 16.50 4.56 -4.08
CA ILE A 141 15.09 4.19 -4.17
C ILE A 141 14.31 5.07 -3.18
N GLY A 142 13.39 5.88 -3.68
CA GLY A 142 12.44 6.62 -2.84
C GLY A 142 11.48 5.66 -2.16
N TYR A 143 10.93 6.05 -1.00
CA TYR A 143 10.00 5.21 -0.25
C TYR A 143 8.93 6.00 0.48
N THR A 144 7.79 5.34 0.73
CA THR A 144 6.74 5.78 1.66
C THR A 144 6.38 4.65 2.62
N PHE A 145 5.77 5.05 3.71
CA PHE A 145 5.41 4.13 4.79
C PHE A 145 3.92 3.79 4.79
N TRP A 146 3.59 2.63 5.32
CA TRP A 146 2.24 2.15 5.59
C TRP A 146 2.16 1.50 6.99
N PRO A 147 1.10 1.78 7.79
CA PRO A 147 0.08 2.81 7.57
C PRO A 147 0.39 4.12 8.29
N TYR A 148 -0.32 5.18 7.92
CA TYR A 148 -0.26 6.46 8.63
C TYR A 148 -0.84 6.36 10.04
N LYS A 149 -1.96 5.63 10.22
CA LYS A 149 -2.71 5.54 11.46
C LYS A 149 -3.21 4.12 11.71
N LYS A 150 -2.99 3.60 12.93
CA LYS A 150 -3.38 2.25 13.31
C LYS A 150 -3.60 2.13 14.83
N MET A 151 -4.21 1.04 15.31
CA MET A 151 -4.37 0.74 16.75
C MET A 151 -3.16 0.11 17.42
N ASP A 152 -2.09 -0.13 16.71
CA ASP A 152 -0.83 -0.64 17.25
C ASP A 152 0.32 0.35 17.08
N GLY A 153 1.54 -0.02 17.50
CA GLY A 153 2.73 0.81 17.47
C GLY A 153 3.40 0.92 16.09
N SER A 154 2.97 0.14 15.10
CA SER A 154 3.61 0.09 13.78
C SER A 154 2.97 1.06 12.79
N SER A 155 2.84 2.32 13.16
CA SER A 155 2.24 3.39 12.35
C SER A 155 2.74 4.76 12.81
N PHE A 156 2.55 5.78 11.99
CA PHE A 156 2.96 7.15 12.31
C PHE A 156 2.24 7.71 13.54
N VAL A 157 0.93 7.45 13.66
CA VAL A 157 0.13 7.78 14.84
C VAL A 157 -0.69 6.57 15.29
N GLY A 158 -0.66 6.30 16.58
CA GLY A 158 -1.42 5.23 17.22
C GLY A 158 -2.80 5.68 17.67
N ILE A 159 -3.82 4.84 17.46
CA ILE A 159 -5.16 5.01 18.01
C ILE A 159 -5.23 4.21 19.29
N THR A 160 -5.55 4.86 20.41
CA THR A 160 -5.86 4.14 21.66
C THR A 160 -7.21 3.44 21.51
N PRO A 161 -7.26 2.09 21.67
CA PRO A 161 -8.53 1.38 21.61
C PRO A 161 -9.51 1.93 22.66
N PRO A 162 -10.77 2.20 22.29
CA PRO A 162 -11.76 2.66 23.26
C PRO A 162 -12.15 1.54 24.22
N GLU A 163 -12.78 1.92 25.33
CA GLU A 163 -13.36 0.97 26.29
C GLU A 163 -14.27 -0.05 25.54
N ASN A 164 -14.19 -1.31 25.93
CA ASN A 164 -14.96 -2.42 25.36
C ASN A 164 -14.66 -2.75 23.88
N TRP A 165 -13.62 -2.15 23.25
CA TRP A 165 -13.24 -2.50 21.88
C TRP A 165 -12.90 -3.98 21.71
N ALA A 166 -12.29 -4.60 22.71
CA ALA A 166 -11.96 -6.02 22.72
C ALA A 166 -13.19 -6.92 22.47
N ASN A 167 -14.38 -6.51 22.91
CA ASN A 167 -15.61 -7.28 22.66
C ASN A 167 -16.05 -7.22 21.19
N ILE A 168 -15.73 -6.12 20.50
CA ILE A 168 -15.95 -5.99 19.04
C ILE A 168 -15.00 -6.92 18.30
N VAL A 169 -13.71 -6.92 18.66
CA VAL A 169 -12.69 -7.80 18.09
C VAL A 169 -13.07 -9.27 18.32
N TYR A 170 -13.39 -9.64 19.56
CA TYR A 170 -13.84 -10.99 19.88
C TYR A 170 -15.01 -11.46 19.00
N PHE A 171 -16.02 -10.61 18.84
CA PHE A 171 -17.14 -10.92 17.96
C PHE A 171 -16.74 -11.07 16.50
N SER A 172 -15.81 -10.24 16.01
CA SER A 172 -15.36 -10.29 14.61
C SER A 172 -14.58 -11.57 14.29
N GLU A 173 -13.87 -12.11 15.27
CA GLU A 173 -13.00 -13.31 15.14
C GLU A 173 -13.69 -14.61 15.58
N ALA A 174 -14.84 -14.52 16.22
CA ALA A 174 -15.57 -15.67 16.72
C ALA A 174 -15.99 -16.61 15.58
N PRO A 175 -16.10 -17.94 15.84
CA PRO A 175 -16.60 -18.90 14.88
C PRO A 175 -17.98 -18.53 14.33
N ARG A 176 -18.20 -18.78 13.04
CA ARG A 176 -19.41 -18.39 12.29
C ARG A 176 -20.01 -19.56 11.50
N ALA A 177 -19.72 -20.81 11.87
CA ALA A 177 -20.22 -21.99 11.19
C ALA A 177 -21.72 -22.21 11.40
N SER A 178 -22.29 -21.64 12.47
CA SER A 178 -23.71 -21.76 12.78
C SER A 178 -24.31 -20.44 13.28
N TYR A 179 -25.62 -20.31 13.13
CA TYR A 179 -26.37 -19.16 13.69
C TYR A 179 -26.26 -19.07 15.21
N LYS A 180 -26.14 -20.23 15.87
CA LYS A 180 -25.96 -20.32 17.32
C LYS A 180 -24.62 -19.68 17.74
N GLU A 181 -23.53 -20.01 17.07
CA GLU A 181 -22.19 -19.42 17.37
C GLU A 181 -22.19 -17.91 17.20
N VAL A 182 -22.76 -17.41 16.09
CA VAL A 182 -22.87 -15.96 15.85
C VAL A 182 -23.68 -15.27 16.95
N ARG A 183 -24.78 -15.87 17.38
CA ARG A 183 -25.64 -15.32 18.44
C ARG A 183 -24.94 -15.32 19.80
N ASP A 184 -24.28 -16.42 20.13
CA ASP A 184 -23.64 -16.59 21.45
C ASP A 184 -22.38 -15.70 21.60
N ALA A 185 -21.71 -15.36 20.49
CA ALA A 185 -20.57 -14.44 20.48
C ALA A 185 -20.97 -12.95 20.46
N ARG A 186 -22.24 -12.64 20.20
CA ARG A 186 -22.70 -11.26 20.03
C ARG A 186 -22.53 -10.46 21.31
N PRO A 187 -21.83 -9.31 21.29
CA PRO A 187 -21.72 -8.44 22.46
C PRO A 187 -23.06 -7.75 22.78
N ASP A 188 -23.17 -7.20 23.97
CA ASP A 188 -24.26 -6.27 24.30
C ASP A 188 -24.32 -5.14 23.27
N GLN A 189 -25.52 -4.86 22.77
CA GLN A 189 -25.71 -3.91 21.66
C GLN A 189 -25.44 -2.46 22.09
N VAL A 190 -25.80 -2.09 23.32
CA VAL A 190 -25.58 -0.71 23.82
C VAL A 190 -24.10 -0.46 23.99
N MET A 191 -23.40 -1.41 24.63
CA MET A 191 -21.95 -1.39 24.81
C MET A 191 -21.20 -1.37 23.47
N ALA A 192 -21.60 -2.25 22.54
CA ALA A 192 -20.99 -2.30 21.21
C ALA A 192 -21.18 -0.99 20.43
N ARG A 193 -22.38 -0.42 20.45
CA ARG A 193 -22.66 0.88 19.85
C ARG A 193 -21.80 1.99 20.46
N LYS A 194 -21.69 2.01 21.80
CA LYS A 194 -20.83 2.98 22.50
C LYS A 194 -19.38 2.83 22.04
N ALA A 195 -18.83 1.63 22.05
CA ALA A 195 -17.45 1.37 21.62
C ALA A 195 -17.18 1.83 20.18
N MET A 196 -18.12 1.59 19.25
CA MET A 196 -18.03 2.04 17.87
C MET A 196 -18.08 3.57 17.74
N MET A 197 -18.90 4.26 18.55
CA MET A 197 -18.96 5.73 18.55
C MET A 197 -17.71 6.33 19.19
N ASP A 198 -17.22 5.76 20.26
CA ASP A 198 -15.97 6.18 20.93
C ASP A 198 -14.75 5.98 20.01
N PHE A 199 -14.78 4.95 19.15
CA PHE A 199 -13.76 4.73 18.14
C PHE A 199 -13.67 5.89 17.13
N ILE A 200 -14.81 6.46 16.72
CA ILE A 200 -14.85 7.63 15.84
C ILE A 200 -14.11 8.81 16.50
N GLU A 201 -14.31 9.01 17.79
CA GLU A 201 -13.59 10.06 18.54
C GLU A 201 -12.10 9.73 18.70
N ALA A 202 -11.76 8.47 19.00
CA ALA A 202 -10.38 8.03 19.13
C ALA A 202 -9.59 8.19 17.82
N CYS A 203 -10.26 8.07 16.66
CA CYS A 203 -9.64 8.26 15.35
C CYS A 203 -9.29 9.71 15.01
N LYS A 204 -9.81 10.70 15.74
CA LYS A 204 -9.44 12.10 15.48
C LYS A 204 -7.96 12.32 15.81
N LEU A 205 -7.22 12.97 14.91
CA LEU A 205 -5.78 13.14 15.04
C LEU A 205 -5.34 13.71 16.40
N LYS A 206 -6.10 14.66 16.94
CA LYS A 206 -5.86 15.26 18.27
C LYS A 206 -5.93 14.28 19.45
N ASN A 207 -6.54 13.10 19.23
CA ASN A 207 -6.72 12.05 20.24
C ASN A 207 -5.77 10.86 19.99
N CYS A 208 -4.99 10.89 18.92
CA CYS A 208 -4.01 9.87 18.59
C CYS A 208 -2.67 10.14 19.30
N VAL A 209 -1.88 9.10 19.48
CA VAL A 209 -0.52 9.16 20.05
C VAL A 209 0.49 9.17 18.91
N VAL A 210 1.38 10.15 18.88
CA VAL A 210 2.49 10.20 17.92
C VAL A 210 3.50 9.12 18.28
N GLN A 211 3.91 8.31 17.29
CA GLN A 211 4.86 7.21 17.46
C GLN A 211 6.25 7.69 17.07
N GLU A 212 6.95 8.34 18.02
CA GLU A 212 8.26 8.96 17.75
C GLU A 212 9.31 7.95 17.26
N GLY A 213 9.36 6.73 17.82
CA GLY A 213 10.26 5.67 17.39
C GLY A 213 10.03 5.30 15.92
N TYR A 214 8.76 5.13 15.54
CA TYR A 214 8.39 4.86 14.15
C TYR A 214 8.80 5.99 13.20
N ILE A 215 8.61 7.25 13.58
CA ILE A 215 8.99 8.43 12.80
C ILE A 215 10.52 8.48 12.61
N GLN A 216 11.27 8.27 13.69
CA GLN A 216 12.74 8.26 13.65
C GLN A 216 13.27 7.13 12.78
N SER A 217 12.65 5.95 12.82
CA SER A 217 13.05 4.79 11.99
C SER A 217 12.88 5.05 10.49
N LEU A 218 11.96 5.91 10.09
CA LEU A 218 11.81 6.40 8.70
C LEU A 218 12.91 7.38 8.28
N GLY A 219 13.75 7.87 9.21
CA GLY A 219 14.73 8.92 8.97
C GLY A 219 14.14 10.32 8.96
N MET A 220 12.92 10.49 9.49
CA MET A 220 12.29 11.79 9.70
C MET A 220 12.74 12.41 11.04
N LYS A 221 12.67 13.75 11.13
CA LYS A 221 13.00 14.52 12.34
C LYS A 221 11.76 15.18 12.91
#